data_5ed29930bcddb75a531c8ba192b84edd
#
_entry.id   5ed29930bcddb75a531c8ba192b84edd
#
_cell.length_a   1.000
_cell.length_b   1.000
_cell.length_c   1.000
_cell.angle_alpha   90.00
_cell.angle_beta   90.00
_cell.angle_gamma   90.00
#
_symmetry.space_group_name_H-M   'P 1'
#
loop_
_entity.id
_entity.type
_entity.pdbx_description
1 polymer ?
#
loop_
_entity_poly.entity_id
_entity_poly.type
_entity_poly.pdbx_seq_one_letter_code
_entity_poly.pdbx_strand_id
1 'polypeptide(L)'
;MVADGDETKGDGLFKRIVVGTDGSDTATEAVRQAIELAKLSGAKLDLVAAFEPVPQTRLREEKGEVPGDVQYAVGPREDVNVTLDGAVGKAKQAGVEAEPHPREGDPADAILDVAEEINADLIVVGNKGMTGTKRFLLGSVPNKVSHHAPCAVLIVRTT
;
A
#
# COMPACT_ATOMS: atom_id res chain seq x y z
N MET A 1 -12.75 -7.68 -37.18
CA MET A 1 -12.15 -7.16 -36.29
C MET A 1 -11.50 -8.06 -35.35
N VAL A 2 -10.52 -7.89 -34.99
CA VAL A 2 -9.81 -8.83 -34.23
C VAL A 2 -9.36 -8.21 -32.96
N ALA A 3 -9.84 -8.71 -31.93
CA ALA A 3 -9.20 -8.43 -30.69
C ALA A 3 -7.95 -9.26 -30.63
N ASP A 4 -6.85 -8.67 -30.86
CA ASP A 4 -5.63 -9.37 -30.57
C ASP A 4 -5.37 -9.33 -29.06
N GLY A 5 -4.42 -10.08 -28.58
CA GLY A 5 -4.15 -10.23 -27.16
C GLY A 5 -3.80 -8.92 -26.45
N ASP A 6 -3.26 -7.95 -27.18
CA ASP A 6 -2.87 -6.66 -26.59
C ASP A 6 -4.07 -5.76 -26.36
N GLU A 7 -5.06 -5.81 -27.19
CA GLU A 7 -6.29 -5.06 -27.00
C GLU A 7 -7.08 -5.55 -25.79
N THR A 8 -7.17 -6.86 -25.61
CA THR A 8 -7.84 -7.44 -24.45
C THR A 8 -7.09 -7.22 -23.15
N LYS A 9 -5.77 -7.07 -23.22
CA LYS A 9 -4.93 -6.88 -22.05
C LYS A 9 -5.10 -5.49 -21.42
N GLY A 10 -5.57 -4.48 -22.15
CA GLY A 10 -5.81 -3.14 -21.65
C GLY A 10 -7.27 -2.85 -21.33
N ASP A 11 -8.17 -3.79 -21.65
CA ASP A 11 -9.61 -3.56 -21.57
C ASP A 11 -10.27 -4.17 -20.34
N GLY A 12 -9.50 -4.58 -19.36
CA GLY A 12 -10.04 -5.02 -18.10
C GLY A 12 -10.73 -3.87 -17.35
N LEU A 13 -11.61 -4.21 -16.43
CA LEU A 13 -12.34 -3.24 -15.63
C LEU A 13 -11.40 -2.27 -14.89
N PHE A 14 -10.28 -2.79 -14.41
CA PHE A 14 -9.27 -1.99 -13.72
C PHE A 14 -7.95 -2.05 -14.47
N LYS A 15 -7.33 -0.90 -14.68
CA LYS A 15 -6.03 -0.76 -15.36
C LYS A 15 -4.90 -0.42 -14.37
N ARG A 16 -5.22 0.35 -13.36
CA ARG A 16 -4.27 0.76 -12.33
C ARG A 16 -4.92 0.58 -10.96
N ILE A 17 -4.36 -0.31 -10.16
CA ILE A 17 -4.85 -0.61 -8.82
C ILE A 17 -3.82 -0.14 -7.79
N VAL A 18 -4.27 0.64 -6.81
CA VAL A 18 -3.45 1.05 -5.67
C VAL A 18 -3.87 0.23 -4.45
N VAL A 19 -2.91 -0.31 -3.73
CA VAL A 19 -3.16 -0.97 -2.45
C VAL A 19 -2.27 -0.38 -1.36
N GLY A 20 -2.87 -0.06 -0.23
CA GLY A 20 -2.14 0.39 0.95
C GLY A 20 -1.74 -0.79 1.83
N THR A 21 -0.54 -0.72 2.40
CA THR A 21 -0.06 -1.74 3.34
C THR A 21 0.73 -1.09 4.47
N ASP A 22 0.57 -1.63 5.67
CA ASP A 22 1.37 -1.28 6.84
C ASP A 22 2.21 -2.47 7.33
N GLY A 23 2.23 -3.56 6.55
CA GLY A 23 2.94 -4.78 6.90
C GLY A 23 2.20 -5.68 7.89
N SER A 24 1.02 -5.28 8.37
CA SER A 24 0.22 -6.13 9.26
C SER A 24 -0.38 -7.31 8.52
N ASP A 25 -0.85 -8.31 9.27
CA ASP A 25 -1.52 -9.49 8.70
C ASP A 25 -2.76 -9.09 7.90
N THR A 26 -3.52 -8.11 8.41
CA THR A 26 -4.72 -7.63 7.74
C THR A 26 -4.37 -6.93 6.43
N ALA A 27 -3.31 -6.11 6.43
CA ALA A 27 -2.84 -5.46 5.22
C ALA A 27 -2.28 -6.47 4.21
N THR A 28 -1.61 -7.51 4.69
CA THR A 28 -1.09 -8.57 3.83
C THR A 28 -2.23 -9.28 3.08
N GLU A 29 -3.36 -9.51 3.73
CA GLU A 29 -4.54 -10.08 3.06
C GLU A 29 -5.10 -9.13 2.00
N ALA A 30 -5.14 -7.83 2.28
CA ALA A 30 -5.55 -6.84 1.29
C ALA A 30 -4.62 -6.85 0.08
N VAL A 31 -3.31 -6.93 0.31
CA VAL A 31 -2.32 -7.03 -0.77
C VAL A 31 -2.56 -8.30 -1.59
N ARG A 32 -2.79 -9.43 -0.92
CA ARG A 32 -3.05 -10.70 -1.62
C ARG A 32 -4.25 -10.58 -2.56
N GLN A 33 -5.35 -10.01 -2.08
CA GLN A 33 -6.54 -9.83 -2.92
C GLN A 33 -6.32 -8.81 -4.04
N ALA A 34 -5.55 -7.76 -3.78
CA ALA A 34 -5.20 -6.79 -4.83
C ALA A 34 -4.38 -7.44 -5.93
N ILE A 35 -3.44 -8.33 -5.58
CA ILE A 35 -2.66 -9.09 -6.56
C ILE A 35 -3.57 -9.97 -7.42
N GLU A 36 -4.52 -10.68 -6.80
CA GLU A 36 -5.47 -11.51 -7.55
C GLU A 36 -6.33 -10.67 -8.51
N LEU A 37 -6.82 -9.53 -8.05
CA LEU A 37 -7.60 -8.63 -8.88
C LEU A 37 -6.77 -8.06 -10.04
N ALA A 38 -5.53 -7.67 -9.77
CA ALA A 38 -4.63 -7.16 -10.81
C ALA A 38 -4.35 -8.25 -11.86
N LYS A 39 -4.15 -9.48 -11.40
CA LYS A 39 -3.94 -10.62 -12.29
C LYS A 39 -5.14 -10.86 -13.20
N LEU A 40 -6.34 -10.86 -12.61
CA LEU A 40 -7.58 -11.07 -13.37
C LEU A 40 -7.87 -9.94 -14.36
N SER A 41 -7.57 -8.71 -13.98
CA SER A 41 -7.86 -7.52 -14.78
C SER A 41 -6.77 -7.18 -15.79
N GLY A 42 -5.59 -7.73 -15.63
CA GLY A 42 -4.42 -7.30 -16.40
C GLY A 42 -3.91 -5.93 -15.94
N ALA A 43 -4.22 -5.53 -14.71
CA ALA A 43 -3.88 -4.22 -14.18
C ALA A 43 -2.44 -4.19 -13.66
N LYS A 44 -1.86 -2.99 -13.65
CA LYS A 44 -0.64 -2.71 -12.90
C LYS A 44 -1.01 -2.42 -11.45
N LEU A 45 -0.19 -2.91 -10.53
CA LEU A 45 -0.40 -2.75 -9.10
C LEU A 45 0.62 -1.75 -8.53
N ASP A 46 0.13 -0.75 -7.84
CA ASP A 46 0.96 0.23 -7.13
C ASP A 46 0.74 0.05 -5.64
N LEU A 47 1.83 -0.21 -4.91
CA LEU A 47 1.79 -0.51 -3.48
C LEU A 47 2.28 0.68 -2.68
N VAL A 48 1.47 1.14 -1.74
CA VAL A 48 1.76 2.34 -0.95
C VAL A 48 1.91 1.96 0.51
N ALA A 49 2.96 2.45 1.12
CA ALA A 49 3.15 2.38 2.56
C ALA A 49 3.68 3.73 3.04
N ALA A 50 3.19 4.16 4.18
CA ALA A 50 3.55 5.44 4.75
C ALA A 50 4.45 5.26 5.96
N PHE A 51 5.30 6.24 6.20
CA PHE A 51 6.14 6.31 7.38
C PHE A 51 6.16 7.74 7.92
N GLU A 52 6.34 7.85 9.22
CA GLU A 52 6.56 9.15 9.84
C GLU A 52 8.06 9.32 10.08
N PRO A 53 8.62 10.49 9.71
CA PRO A 53 10.04 10.71 9.95
C PRO A 53 10.31 10.83 11.45
N VAL A 54 11.43 10.30 11.90
CA VAL A 54 11.87 10.49 13.28
C VAL A 54 12.27 11.96 13.44
N PRO A 55 11.72 12.68 14.45
CA PRO A 55 12.10 14.07 14.70
C PRO A 55 13.61 14.20 14.91
N GLN A 56 14.21 15.23 14.33
CA GLN A 56 15.66 15.45 14.43
C GLN A 56 16.14 15.57 15.86
N THR A 57 15.32 16.12 16.75
CA THR A 57 15.62 16.20 18.17
C THR A 57 15.79 14.82 18.79
N ARG A 58 14.94 13.88 18.40
CA ARG A 58 15.01 12.50 18.87
C ARG A 58 16.25 11.79 18.33
N LEU A 59 16.59 12.03 17.08
CA LEU A 59 17.80 11.48 16.48
C LEU A 59 19.07 11.97 17.17
N ARG A 60 19.10 13.25 17.60
CA ARG A 60 20.22 13.80 18.33
C ARG A 60 20.36 13.21 19.73
N GLU A 61 19.24 13.00 20.42
CA GLU A 61 19.22 12.36 21.73
C GLU A 61 19.66 10.92 21.66
N GLU A 62 19.18 10.18 20.69
CA GLU A 62 19.56 8.79 20.49
C GLU A 62 21.02 8.66 20.07
N LYS A 63 21.54 9.55 19.25
CA LYS A 63 22.96 9.57 18.87
C LYS A 63 23.88 9.96 20.01
N GLY A 64 23.36 10.72 21.00
CA GLY A 64 24.14 11.14 22.17
C GLY A 64 24.21 10.08 23.27
N GLU A 65 23.20 9.22 23.35
CA GLU A 65 23.06 8.27 24.45
C GLU A 65 23.53 6.86 24.13
N VAL A 66 23.60 6.47 22.86
CA VAL A 66 23.89 5.09 22.48
C VAL A 66 25.05 5.02 21.51
N PRO A 67 26.14 4.33 21.89
CA PRO A 67 27.28 4.18 20.99
C PRO A 67 26.89 3.30 19.80
N GLY A 68 27.47 3.61 18.68
CA GLY A 68 27.61 2.86 17.43
C GLY A 68 26.55 1.84 17.00
N ASP A 69 25.99 1.10 17.91
CA ASP A 69 25.07 0.01 17.61
C ASP A 69 23.72 0.51 17.07
N VAL A 70 23.35 1.73 17.41
CA VAL A 70 22.11 2.35 16.91
C VAL A 70 22.22 2.76 15.45
N GLN A 71 23.41 2.84 14.91
CA GLN A 71 23.61 3.13 13.49
C GLN A 71 23.02 2.05 12.59
N TYR A 72 22.72 0.88 13.16
CA TYR A 72 22.12 -0.24 12.45
C TYR A 72 20.63 -0.38 12.74
N ALA A 73 20.06 0.48 13.60
CA ALA A 73 18.62 0.49 13.82
C ALA A 73 17.93 0.90 12.51
N VAL A 74 17.08 0.03 12.02
CA VAL A 74 16.34 0.26 10.79
C VAL A 74 15.39 1.42 11.02
N GLY A 75 15.53 2.51 10.25
CA GLY A 75 14.64 3.64 10.33
C GLY A 75 13.26 3.34 9.78
N PRO A 76 12.26 4.18 10.06
CA PRO A 76 10.88 3.96 9.57
C PRO A 76 10.81 3.80 8.06
N ARG A 77 11.62 4.53 7.31
CA ARG A 77 11.66 4.43 5.86
C ARG A 77 12.18 3.08 5.39
N GLU A 78 13.20 2.56 6.04
CA GLU A 78 13.76 1.24 5.71
C GLU A 78 12.77 0.14 6.02
N ASP A 79 12.03 0.23 7.12
CA ASP A 79 10.97 -0.72 7.46
C ASP A 79 9.90 -0.76 6.38
N VAL A 80 9.50 0.40 5.90
CA VAL A 80 8.52 0.53 4.82
C VAL A 80 9.07 -0.05 3.53
N ASN A 81 10.34 0.21 3.22
CA ASN A 81 10.97 -0.34 2.01
C ASN A 81 11.00 -1.87 2.05
N VAL A 82 11.32 -2.47 3.19
CA VAL A 82 11.31 -3.92 3.36
C VAL A 82 9.90 -4.48 3.14
N THR A 83 8.91 -3.85 3.74
CA THR A 83 7.50 -4.24 3.56
C THR A 83 7.08 -4.18 2.09
N LEU A 84 7.39 -3.09 1.43
CA LEU A 84 7.04 -2.89 0.03
C LEU A 84 7.79 -3.84 -0.90
N ASP A 85 9.07 -4.05 -0.67
CA ASP A 85 9.87 -4.98 -1.47
C ASP A 85 9.32 -6.40 -1.38
N GLY A 86 8.91 -6.83 -0.20
CA GLY A 86 8.26 -8.13 -0.01
C GLY A 86 6.95 -8.24 -0.80
N ALA A 87 6.13 -7.21 -0.74
CA ALA A 87 4.85 -7.19 -1.45
C ALA A 87 5.03 -7.15 -2.98
N VAL A 88 5.98 -6.33 -3.46
CA VAL A 88 6.34 -6.30 -4.88
C VAL A 88 6.82 -7.66 -5.36
N GLY A 89 7.65 -8.33 -4.55
CA GLY A 89 8.13 -9.68 -4.87
C GLY A 89 6.98 -10.67 -5.05
N LYS A 90 5.99 -10.64 -4.18
CA LYS A 90 4.81 -11.49 -4.29
C LYS A 90 4.00 -11.21 -5.55
N ALA A 91 3.83 -9.94 -5.89
CA ALA A 91 3.13 -9.54 -7.11
C ALA A 91 3.85 -10.05 -8.36
N LYS A 92 5.16 -9.87 -8.41
CA LYS A 92 5.97 -10.35 -9.53
C LYS A 92 5.93 -11.86 -9.68
N GLN A 93 5.96 -12.61 -8.58
CA GLN A 93 5.82 -14.06 -8.60
C GLN A 93 4.47 -14.49 -9.18
N ALA A 94 3.44 -13.68 -8.99
CA ALA A 94 2.11 -13.93 -9.53
C ALA A 94 1.96 -13.45 -10.99
N GLY A 95 3.00 -12.85 -11.57
CA GLY A 95 2.95 -12.33 -12.95
C GLY A 95 2.32 -10.95 -13.04
N VAL A 96 2.26 -10.22 -11.93
CA VAL A 96 1.67 -8.86 -11.88
C VAL A 96 2.79 -7.82 -11.88
N GLU A 97 2.68 -6.84 -12.77
CA GLU A 97 3.57 -5.68 -12.75
C GLU A 97 3.25 -4.84 -11.52
N ALA A 98 4.26 -4.55 -10.71
CA ALA A 98 4.08 -3.84 -9.44
C ALA A 98 5.16 -2.82 -9.20
N GLU A 99 4.78 -1.71 -8.57
CA GLU A 99 5.69 -0.62 -8.24
C GLU A 99 5.48 -0.17 -6.79
N PRO A 100 6.56 0.01 -6.02
CA PRO A 100 6.47 0.46 -4.64
C PRO A 100 6.42 1.99 -4.56
N HIS A 101 5.66 2.49 -3.58
CA HIS A 101 5.55 3.91 -3.28
C HIS A 101 5.69 4.14 -1.78
N PRO A 102 6.93 4.25 -1.27
CA PRO A 102 7.12 4.69 0.10
C PRO A 102 6.83 6.18 0.20
N ARG A 103 6.01 6.57 1.15
CA ARG A 103 5.61 7.96 1.33
C ARG A 103 5.74 8.38 2.78
N GLU A 104 6.13 9.62 2.96
CA GLU A 104 6.21 10.24 4.28
C GLU A 104 4.85 10.83 4.64
N GLY A 105 4.39 10.60 5.87
CA GLY A 105 3.17 11.21 6.40
C GLY A 105 2.05 10.23 6.70
N ASP A 106 0.83 10.73 6.65
CA ASP A 106 -0.36 9.96 6.98
C ASP A 106 -0.65 8.88 5.93
N PRO A 107 -0.95 7.65 6.36
CA PRO A 107 -1.18 6.55 5.39
C PRO A 107 -2.34 6.79 4.44
N ALA A 108 -3.45 7.32 4.92
CA ALA A 108 -4.60 7.58 4.05
C ALA A 108 -4.29 8.65 3.01
N ASP A 109 -3.62 9.72 3.42
CA ASP A 109 -3.19 10.78 2.51
C ASP A 109 -2.21 10.24 1.47
N ALA A 110 -1.27 9.40 1.88
CA ALA A 110 -0.31 8.78 0.97
C ALA A 110 -1.02 7.95 -0.11
N ILE A 111 -1.98 7.14 0.29
CA ILE A 111 -2.76 6.32 -0.65
C ILE A 111 -3.53 7.21 -1.64
N LEU A 112 -4.19 8.23 -1.13
CA LEU A 112 -4.98 9.16 -1.95
C LEU A 112 -4.10 9.93 -2.93
N ASP A 113 -2.95 10.41 -2.47
CA ASP A 113 -2.00 11.15 -3.31
C ASP A 113 -1.49 10.28 -4.46
N VAL A 114 -1.06 9.06 -4.16
CA VAL A 114 -0.60 8.13 -5.21
C VAL A 114 -1.74 7.81 -6.19
N ALA A 115 -2.93 7.56 -5.68
CA ALA A 115 -4.08 7.26 -6.54
C ALA A 115 -4.36 8.40 -7.53
N GLU A 116 -4.27 9.64 -7.07
CA GLU A 116 -4.43 10.81 -7.93
C GLU A 116 -3.28 10.96 -8.94
N GLU A 117 -2.05 10.81 -8.49
CA GLU A 117 -0.85 10.94 -9.33
C GLU A 117 -0.86 9.98 -10.51
N ILE A 118 -1.29 8.75 -10.29
CA ILE A 118 -1.26 7.71 -11.34
C ILE A 118 -2.59 7.50 -12.05
N ASN A 119 -3.62 8.26 -11.70
CA ASN A 119 -4.98 8.07 -12.19
C ASN A 119 -5.48 6.65 -11.95
N ALA A 120 -5.37 6.19 -10.71
CA ALA A 120 -5.84 4.87 -10.34
C ALA A 120 -7.36 4.75 -10.54
N ASP A 121 -7.80 3.56 -10.91
CA ASP A 121 -9.22 3.28 -11.05
C ASP A 121 -9.78 2.38 -9.96
N LEU A 122 -8.91 1.87 -9.09
CA LEU A 122 -9.31 1.14 -7.90
C LEU A 122 -8.29 1.34 -6.78
N ILE A 123 -8.78 1.59 -5.57
CA ILE A 123 -7.98 1.55 -4.35
C ILE A 123 -8.42 0.35 -3.52
N VAL A 124 -7.47 -0.44 -3.04
CA VAL A 124 -7.74 -1.58 -2.15
C VAL A 124 -7.13 -1.30 -0.78
N VAL A 125 -7.91 -1.43 0.26
CA VAL A 125 -7.45 -1.27 1.64
C VAL A 125 -8.09 -2.34 2.52
N GLY A 126 -7.40 -2.72 3.59
CA GLY A 126 -8.00 -3.58 4.61
C GLY A 126 -8.99 -2.80 5.47
N ASN A 127 -9.91 -3.50 6.11
CA ASN A 127 -10.89 -2.86 6.98
C ASN A 127 -10.31 -2.40 8.31
N LYS A 128 -9.11 -2.90 8.68
CA LYS A 128 -8.41 -2.56 9.91
C LYS A 128 -6.92 -2.41 9.65
N GLY A 129 -6.23 -1.69 10.53
CA GLY A 129 -4.78 -1.63 10.55
C GLY A 129 -4.21 -2.33 11.79
N MET A 130 -2.98 -1.97 12.15
CA MET A 130 -2.25 -2.58 13.27
C MET A 130 -2.91 -2.39 14.62
N THR A 131 -3.65 -1.30 14.79
CA THR A 131 -4.27 -0.96 16.08
C THR A 131 -5.58 -1.70 16.32
N GLY A 132 -6.14 -2.36 15.33
CA GLY A 132 -7.41 -3.02 15.46
C GLY A 132 -8.56 -2.08 15.79
N THR A 133 -9.74 -2.38 15.32
CA THR A 133 -10.95 -1.63 15.61
C THR A 133 -12.05 -2.58 16.08
N LYS A 134 -13.06 -2.03 16.73
CA LYS A 134 -14.23 -2.82 17.10
C LYS A 134 -14.92 -3.37 15.86
N ARG A 135 -15.57 -4.50 16.00
CA ARG A 135 -16.18 -5.31 14.93
C ARG A 135 -16.97 -4.52 13.89
N PHE A 136 -17.69 -3.49 14.31
CA PHE A 136 -18.59 -2.74 13.43
C PHE A 136 -18.03 -1.39 13.00
N LEU A 137 -16.78 -1.11 13.31
CA LEU A 137 -16.15 0.14 12.96
C LEU A 137 -15.08 -0.07 11.92
N LEU A 138 -15.09 0.80 10.94
CA LEU A 138 -14.06 0.87 9.93
C LEU A 138 -12.83 1.54 10.55
N GLY A 139 -11.64 1.05 10.26
CA GLY A 139 -10.40 1.70 10.66
C GLY A 139 -10.27 3.10 10.07
N SER A 140 -9.39 3.91 10.64
CA SER A 140 -9.22 5.31 10.21
C SER A 140 -8.78 5.44 8.76
N VAL A 141 -7.87 4.58 8.30
CA VAL A 141 -7.39 4.62 6.92
C VAL A 141 -8.51 4.28 5.92
N PRO A 142 -9.18 3.13 6.02
CA PRO A 142 -10.25 2.84 5.07
C PRO A 142 -11.41 3.82 5.16
N ASN A 143 -11.70 4.37 6.33
CA ASN A 143 -12.73 5.37 6.49
C ASN A 143 -12.39 6.64 5.70
N LYS A 144 -11.19 7.19 5.89
CA LYS A 144 -10.74 8.39 5.19
C LYS A 144 -10.63 8.17 3.68
N VAL A 145 -10.07 7.04 3.29
CA VAL A 145 -9.93 6.68 1.88
C VAL A 145 -11.31 6.59 1.21
N SER A 146 -12.27 5.93 1.84
CA SER A 146 -13.60 5.77 1.25
C SER A 146 -14.33 7.09 1.05
N HIS A 147 -14.08 8.08 1.91
CA HIS A 147 -14.69 9.40 1.79
C HIS A 147 -14.05 10.29 0.73
N HIS A 148 -12.78 10.10 0.45
CA HIS A 148 -12.01 11.06 -0.37
C HIS A 148 -11.42 10.45 -1.64
N ALA A 149 -11.66 9.19 -1.92
CA ALA A 149 -11.08 8.51 -3.08
C ALA A 149 -11.53 9.12 -4.40
N PRO A 150 -10.60 9.28 -5.37
CA PRO A 150 -10.96 9.76 -6.70
C PRO A 150 -11.53 8.66 -7.61
N CYS A 151 -11.64 7.43 -7.10
CA CYS A 151 -12.03 6.26 -7.87
C CYS A 151 -12.76 5.24 -6.97
N ALA A 152 -13.04 4.07 -7.51
CA ALA A 152 -13.64 2.98 -6.73
C ALA A 152 -12.72 2.53 -5.59
N VAL A 153 -13.32 2.10 -4.50
CA VAL A 153 -12.60 1.59 -3.33
C VAL A 153 -13.13 0.21 -2.98
N LEU A 154 -12.22 -0.73 -2.82
CA LEU A 154 -12.52 -2.05 -2.29
C LEU A 154 -11.95 -2.14 -0.88
N ILE A 155 -12.82 -2.35 0.09
CA ILE A 155 -12.43 -2.56 1.47
C ILE A 155 -12.44 -4.06 1.74
N VAL A 156 -11.25 -4.62 1.94
CA VAL A 156 -11.10 -6.05 2.17
C VAL A 156 -11.37 -6.36 3.63
N ARG A 157 -12.34 -7.22 3.86
CA ARG A 157 -12.64 -7.65 5.22
C ARG A 157 -11.68 -8.77 5.60
N THR A 158 -10.90 -8.53 6.62
CA THR A 158 -9.81 -9.44 7.04
C THR A 158 -10.09 -10.15 8.36
N THR A 159 -11.16 -9.79 9.05
CA THR A 159 -11.56 -10.44 10.31
C THR A 159 -13.05 -10.53 10.41
#